data_03b766e263534c4ea5feee139b290489
#
_entry.id   03b766e263534c4ea5feee139b290489
#
_cell.length_a   1.000
_cell.length_b   1.000
_cell.length_c   1.000
_cell.angle_alpha   90.00
_cell.angle_beta   90.00
_cell.angle_gamma   90.00
#
_symmetry.space_group_name_H-M   'P 1'
#
loop_
_entity.id
_entity.type
_entity.pdbx_description
1 polymer ?
#
loop_
_entity_poly.entity_id
_entity_poly.type
_entity_poly.pdbx_seq_one_letter_code
_entity_poly.pdbx_strand_id
1 'polypeptide(L)'
;FHTWLPDAHYEAPTAGSVQLAAVMLKFGPYGFLRFAMPVFPAAVYELTPLFITLSLIGIIYGGLVAMVQKQIKRLIAYSSVAHMGYIVLGLFALNTQGVYGGWIQMINHAIVTGALFLVVGMIYERTHTQEIVDYGGVIHTMPLFSVFLVFFSMASVGLPGLNGFVGEVLAMVGAARVNIWYGIIAAAGVIIAAIYMLWMVQRVLFGPLVKDMVKGLNDLSLREVVVLVPLAFWTVFLGVYPQPFFDRIDVSVQKYIEQIKSQEPRFAQDENKQKDLLSLMGLKKPELLSKR
;
A
#
# COMPACT_ATOMS: atom_id res chain seq x y z
N PHE A 1 -16.33 8.62 -4.06
CA PHE A 1 -14.97 9.15 -4.27
C PHE A 1 -14.06 8.21 -5.07
N HIS A 2 -14.14 6.89 -4.85
CA HIS A 2 -13.20 5.89 -5.39
C HIS A 2 -13.76 5.08 -6.57
N THR A 3 -15.05 5.11 -6.84
CA THR A 3 -15.75 4.20 -7.77
C THR A 3 -15.29 4.32 -9.22
N TRP A 4 -14.82 5.49 -9.62
CA TRP A 4 -14.28 5.74 -10.97
C TRP A 4 -12.98 4.97 -11.25
N LEU A 5 -12.17 4.70 -10.22
CA LEU A 5 -10.82 4.14 -10.37
C LEU A 5 -10.83 2.71 -10.92
N PRO A 6 -11.63 1.75 -10.37
CA PRO A 6 -11.67 0.39 -10.89
C PRO A 6 -12.22 0.31 -12.32
N ASP A 7 -13.18 1.15 -12.67
CA ASP A 7 -13.72 1.20 -14.03
C ASP A 7 -12.71 1.80 -15.01
N ALA A 8 -11.99 2.85 -14.61
CA ALA A 8 -10.90 3.41 -15.41
C ALA A 8 -9.80 2.37 -15.68
N HIS A 9 -9.41 1.59 -14.67
CA HIS A 9 -8.43 0.51 -14.85
C HIS A 9 -8.94 -0.62 -15.75
N TYR A 10 -10.21 -0.96 -15.64
CA TYR A 10 -10.81 -2.02 -16.43
C TYR A 10 -10.81 -1.69 -17.92
N GLU A 11 -11.26 -0.49 -18.28
CA GLU A 11 -11.35 -0.01 -19.66
C GLU A 11 -9.99 0.38 -20.27
N ALA A 12 -9.03 0.81 -19.44
CA ALA A 12 -7.74 1.28 -19.92
C ALA A 12 -6.91 0.15 -20.55
N PRO A 13 -6.13 0.42 -21.61
CA PRO A 13 -5.12 -0.50 -22.07
C PRO A 13 -4.08 -0.75 -20.98
N THR A 14 -3.31 -1.85 -21.07
CA THR A 14 -2.33 -2.27 -20.06
C THR A 14 -1.39 -1.12 -19.66
N ALA A 15 -0.82 -0.41 -20.63
CA ALA A 15 0.06 0.74 -20.37
C ALA A 15 -0.63 1.86 -19.60
N GLY A 16 -1.91 2.15 -19.91
CA GLY A 16 -2.73 3.12 -19.19
C GLY A 16 -2.98 2.71 -17.73
N SER A 17 -3.31 1.43 -17.50
CA SER A 17 -3.48 0.89 -16.14
C SER A 17 -2.19 0.95 -15.33
N VAL A 18 -1.04 0.63 -15.93
CA VAL A 18 0.28 0.73 -15.28
C VAL A 18 0.59 2.18 -14.92
N GLN A 19 0.42 3.12 -15.85
CA GLN A 19 0.66 4.55 -15.61
C GLN A 19 -0.26 5.10 -14.50
N LEU A 20 -1.54 4.75 -14.52
CA LEU A 20 -2.51 5.19 -13.53
C LEU A 20 -2.16 4.63 -12.15
N ALA A 21 -1.92 3.32 -12.04
CA ALA A 21 -1.63 2.67 -10.76
C ALA A 21 -0.25 3.01 -10.21
N ALA A 22 0.79 2.97 -11.02
CA ALA A 22 2.15 3.16 -10.56
C ALA A 22 2.48 4.64 -10.23
N VAL A 23 1.99 5.59 -11.05
CA VAL A 23 2.42 6.99 -10.95
C VAL A 23 1.29 7.90 -10.51
N MET A 24 0.17 7.94 -11.26
CA MET A 24 -0.85 8.98 -11.08
C MET A 24 -1.55 8.93 -9.73
N LEU A 25 -1.82 7.73 -9.19
CA LEU A 25 -2.39 7.57 -7.85
C LEU A 25 -1.55 8.21 -6.75
N LYS A 26 -0.23 8.33 -6.92
CA LYS A 26 0.67 8.90 -5.92
C LYS A 26 0.70 10.42 -5.91
N PHE A 27 0.15 11.06 -6.94
CA PHE A 27 0.03 12.53 -6.96
C PHE A 27 -0.83 13.06 -5.79
N GLY A 28 -1.88 12.31 -5.39
CA GLY A 28 -2.71 12.69 -4.23
C GLY A 28 -1.89 12.72 -2.92
N PRO A 29 -1.34 11.60 -2.46
CA PRO A 29 -0.52 11.57 -1.25
C PRO A 29 0.74 12.43 -1.32
N TYR A 30 1.38 12.52 -2.48
CA TYR A 30 2.48 13.43 -2.69
C TYR A 30 2.05 14.89 -2.56
N GLY A 31 0.87 15.25 -3.11
CA GLY A 31 0.27 16.56 -2.97
C GLY A 31 -0.05 16.90 -1.50
N PHE A 32 -0.53 15.94 -0.72
CA PHE A 32 -0.66 16.13 0.72
C PHE A 32 0.68 16.43 1.37
N LEU A 33 1.67 15.55 1.19
CA LEU A 33 2.97 15.65 1.85
C LEU A 33 3.75 16.91 1.43
N ARG A 34 3.71 17.28 0.15
CA ARG A 34 4.54 18.36 -0.40
C ARG A 34 3.89 19.74 -0.32
N PHE A 35 2.58 19.81 -0.45
CA PHE A 35 1.84 21.07 -0.57
C PHE A 35 0.85 21.30 0.58
N ALA A 36 -0.16 20.45 0.71
CA ALA A 36 -1.27 20.70 1.63
C ALA A 36 -0.81 20.75 3.10
N MET A 37 -0.03 19.77 3.51
CA MET A 37 0.41 19.65 4.90
C MET A 37 1.38 20.76 5.34
N PRO A 38 2.39 21.17 4.54
CA PRO A 38 3.26 22.29 4.90
C PRO A 38 2.58 23.66 4.83
N VAL A 39 1.62 23.85 3.92
CA VAL A 39 0.95 25.14 3.70
C VAL A 39 -0.20 25.36 4.70
N PHE A 40 -0.91 24.30 5.06
CA PHE A 40 -2.11 24.36 5.92
C PHE A 40 -2.02 23.44 7.14
N PRO A 41 -0.96 23.53 7.98
CA PRO A 41 -0.73 22.57 9.06
C PRO A 41 -1.87 22.55 10.11
N ALA A 42 -2.52 23.68 10.39
CA ALA A 42 -3.66 23.75 11.30
C ALA A 42 -4.86 22.95 10.76
N ALA A 43 -5.20 23.14 9.48
CA ALA A 43 -6.30 22.39 8.84
C ALA A 43 -5.98 20.89 8.73
N VAL A 44 -4.72 20.53 8.49
CA VAL A 44 -4.27 19.12 8.50
C VAL A 44 -4.57 18.47 9.83
N TYR A 45 -4.26 19.16 10.91
CA TYR A 45 -4.52 18.64 12.24
C TYR A 45 -6.03 18.47 12.51
N GLU A 46 -6.82 19.48 12.25
CA GLU A 46 -8.27 19.43 12.46
C GLU A 46 -8.94 18.32 11.64
N LEU A 47 -8.45 18.08 10.41
CA LEU A 47 -8.99 17.07 9.50
C LEU A 47 -8.34 15.68 9.67
N THR A 48 -7.30 15.53 10.48
CA THR A 48 -6.63 14.26 10.73
C THR A 48 -7.59 13.12 11.11
N PRO A 49 -8.56 13.29 12.03
CA PRO A 49 -9.51 12.24 12.37
C PRO A 49 -10.35 11.79 11.17
N LEU A 50 -10.74 12.72 10.29
CA LEU A 50 -11.47 12.43 9.06
C LEU A 50 -10.62 11.58 8.10
N PHE A 51 -9.37 11.99 7.84
CA PHE A 51 -8.48 11.27 6.93
C PHE A 51 -8.10 9.89 7.46
N ILE A 52 -7.84 9.75 8.77
CA ILE A 52 -7.61 8.44 9.40
C ILE A 52 -8.84 7.54 9.24
N THR A 53 -10.04 8.06 9.52
CA THR A 53 -11.28 7.29 9.39
C THR A 53 -11.50 6.83 7.95
N LEU A 54 -11.36 7.73 6.97
CA LEU A 54 -11.49 7.40 5.54
C LEU A 54 -10.42 6.40 5.09
N SER A 55 -9.22 6.48 5.63
CA SER A 55 -8.13 5.53 5.35
C SER A 55 -8.47 4.13 5.85
N LEU A 56 -8.94 4.01 7.08
CA LEU A 56 -9.35 2.72 7.67
C LEU A 56 -10.55 2.12 6.92
N ILE A 57 -11.53 2.95 6.54
CA ILE A 57 -12.64 2.52 5.69
C ILE A 57 -12.08 2.04 4.34
N GLY A 58 -11.17 2.79 3.73
CA GLY A 58 -10.53 2.41 2.46
C GLY A 58 -9.82 1.07 2.52
N ILE A 59 -9.06 0.80 3.61
CA ILE A 59 -8.37 -0.46 3.84
C ILE A 59 -9.37 -1.63 3.89
N ILE A 60 -10.37 -1.54 4.76
CA ILE A 60 -11.31 -2.65 4.98
C ILE A 60 -12.28 -2.78 3.82
N TYR A 61 -12.95 -1.70 3.43
CA TYR A 61 -13.93 -1.70 2.35
C TYR A 61 -13.29 -2.07 1.00
N GLY A 62 -12.15 -1.43 0.66
CA GLY A 62 -11.43 -1.72 -0.58
C GLY A 62 -11.02 -3.19 -0.68
N GLY A 63 -10.52 -3.76 0.42
CA GLY A 63 -10.16 -5.18 0.51
C GLY A 63 -11.37 -6.12 0.37
N LEU A 64 -12.48 -5.84 1.07
CA LEU A 64 -13.70 -6.64 0.98
C LEU A 64 -14.32 -6.60 -0.43
N VAL A 65 -14.31 -5.43 -1.07
CA VAL A 65 -14.81 -5.30 -2.46
C VAL A 65 -13.86 -6.00 -3.43
N ALA A 66 -12.54 -5.94 -3.23
CA ALA A 66 -11.57 -6.68 -4.04
C ALA A 66 -11.84 -8.20 -4.00
N MET A 67 -12.20 -8.74 -2.84
CA MET A 67 -12.49 -10.16 -2.63
C MET A 67 -13.64 -10.70 -3.51
N VAL A 68 -14.64 -9.89 -3.79
CA VAL A 68 -15.82 -10.30 -4.56
C VAL A 68 -15.71 -10.01 -6.06
N GLN A 69 -14.59 -9.45 -6.52
CA GLN A 69 -14.40 -9.15 -7.94
C GLN A 69 -14.26 -10.42 -8.77
N LYS A 70 -14.91 -10.42 -9.93
CA LYS A 70 -14.83 -11.51 -10.91
C LYS A 70 -13.70 -11.32 -11.92
N GLN A 71 -13.22 -10.09 -12.07
CA GLN A 71 -12.23 -9.68 -13.06
C GLN A 71 -10.90 -9.36 -12.38
N ILE A 72 -9.79 -9.89 -12.93
CA ILE A 72 -8.44 -9.73 -12.35
C ILE A 72 -8.05 -8.26 -12.25
N LYS A 73 -8.26 -7.48 -13.33
CA LYS A 73 -7.93 -6.05 -13.32
C LYS A 73 -8.71 -5.27 -12.26
N ARG A 74 -10.00 -5.53 -12.09
CA ARG A 74 -10.83 -4.88 -11.06
C ARG A 74 -10.40 -5.28 -9.66
N LEU A 75 -10.04 -6.55 -9.45
CA LEU A 75 -9.51 -7.02 -8.16
C LEU A 75 -8.25 -6.24 -7.78
N ILE A 76 -7.27 -6.13 -8.68
CA ILE A 76 -6.03 -5.37 -8.45
C ILE A 76 -6.32 -3.87 -8.27
N ALA A 77 -7.29 -3.31 -8.99
CA ALA A 77 -7.67 -1.92 -8.83
C ALA A 77 -8.27 -1.63 -7.44
N TYR A 78 -9.16 -2.50 -6.93
CA TYR A 78 -9.69 -2.37 -5.58
C TYR A 78 -8.65 -2.65 -4.49
N SER A 79 -7.70 -3.55 -4.73
CA SER A 79 -6.55 -3.72 -3.83
C SER A 79 -5.73 -2.43 -3.73
N SER A 80 -5.62 -1.67 -4.82
CA SER A 80 -4.97 -0.35 -4.80
C SER A 80 -5.70 0.65 -3.89
N VAL A 81 -7.04 0.62 -3.84
CA VAL A 81 -7.81 1.46 -2.90
C VAL A 81 -7.42 1.14 -1.46
N ALA A 82 -7.29 -0.16 -1.11
CA ALA A 82 -6.86 -0.58 0.22
C ALA A 82 -5.42 -0.13 0.54
N HIS A 83 -4.48 -0.34 -0.38
CA HIS A 83 -3.08 0.07 -0.18
C HIS A 83 -2.90 1.59 -0.09
N MET A 84 -3.69 2.36 -0.85
CA MET A 84 -3.73 3.82 -0.71
C MET A 84 -4.25 4.25 0.66
N GLY A 85 -5.14 3.47 1.26
CA GLY A 85 -5.56 3.64 2.66
C GLY A 85 -4.37 3.58 3.63
N TYR A 86 -3.46 2.61 3.50
CA TYR A 86 -2.23 2.55 4.34
C TYR A 86 -1.32 3.76 4.13
N ILE A 87 -1.19 4.22 2.87
CA ILE A 87 -0.37 5.41 2.57
C ILE A 87 -0.93 6.62 3.31
N VAL A 88 -2.22 6.91 3.15
CA VAL A 88 -2.85 8.07 3.78
C VAL A 88 -2.88 7.92 5.30
N LEU A 89 -3.18 6.72 5.82
CA LEU A 89 -3.12 6.43 7.26
C LEU A 89 -1.74 6.76 7.85
N GLY A 90 -0.67 6.33 7.18
CA GLY A 90 0.70 6.61 7.60
C GLY A 90 1.02 8.11 7.61
N LEU A 91 0.66 8.82 6.54
CA LEU A 91 0.92 10.27 6.45
C LEU A 91 0.17 11.06 7.53
N PHE A 92 -1.10 10.74 7.79
CA PHE A 92 -1.94 11.42 8.77
C PHE A 92 -1.78 10.89 10.22
N ALA A 93 -0.94 9.88 10.45
CA ALA A 93 -0.49 9.52 11.80
C ALA A 93 0.41 10.60 12.43
N LEU A 94 0.91 11.55 11.65
CA LEU A 94 1.70 12.72 12.06
C LEU A 94 2.86 12.38 13.03
N ASN A 95 3.46 11.23 12.85
CA ASN A 95 4.65 10.79 13.56
C ASN A 95 5.67 10.16 12.60
N THR A 96 6.92 10.06 13.03
CA THR A 96 8.05 9.63 12.18
C THR A 96 7.79 8.29 11.52
N GLN A 97 7.32 7.29 12.26
CA GLN A 97 7.08 5.94 11.72
C GLN A 97 5.96 5.93 10.69
N GLY A 98 4.87 6.63 10.97
CA GLY A 98 3.73 6.74 10.05
C GLY A 98 4.13 7.43 8.74
N VAL A 99 4.82 8.57 8.83
CA VAL A 99 5.26 9.32 7.64
C VAL A 99 6.25 8.51 6.82
N TYR A 100 7.22 7.82 7.45
CA TYR A 100 8.11 6.89 6.74
C TYR A 100 7.32 5.78 6.06
N GLY A 101 6.37 5.16 6.79
CA GLY A 101 5.52 4.10 6.25
C GLY A 101 4.72 4.57 5.05
N GLY A 102 4.01 5.68 5.16
CA GLY A 102 3.22 6.26 4.08
C GLY A 102 4.07 6.63 2.87
N TRP A 103 5.26 7.23 3.09
CA TRP A 103 6.16 7.62 2.02
C TRP A 103 6.74 6.42 1.27
N ILE A 104 7.31 5.45 1.99
CA ILE A 104 7.92 4.28 1.34
C ILE A 104 6.84 3.41 0.66
N GLN A 105 5.62 3.35 1.22
CA GLN A 105 4.52 2.61 0.63
C GLN A 105 4.05 3.21 -0.70
N MET A 106 4.20 4.52 -0.93
CA MET A 106 3.97 5.09 -2.27
C MET A 106 4.88 4.45 -3.32
N ILE A 107 6.17 4.26 -3.00
CA ILE A 107 7.15 3.65 -3.89
C ILE A 107 6.87 2.16 -4.05
N ASN A 108 6.65 1.46 -2.94
CA ASN A 108 6.38 0.02 -2.93
C ASN A 108 5.15 -0.35 -3.74
N HIS A 109 4.05 0.36 -3.52
CA HIS A 109 2.82 0.16 -4.27
C HIS A 109 3.01 0.50 -5.77
N ALA A 110 3.82 1.52 -6.11
CA ALA A 110 4.11 1.84 -7.51
C ALA A 110 4.76 0.66 -8.22
N ILE A 111 5.78 0.05 -7.61
CA ILE A 111 6.52 -1.07 -8.16
C ILE A 111 5.64 -2.32 -8.25
N VAL A 112 5.03 -2.73 -7.14
CA VAL A 112 4.29 -3.99 -7.04
C VAL A 112 3.02 -3.96 -7.88
N THR A 113 2.21 -2.90 -7.76
CA THR A 113 0.95 -2.82 -8.52
C THR A 113 1.20 -2.56 -9.99
N GLY A 114 2.22 -1.76 -10.33
CA GLY A 114 2.66 -1.62 -11.72
C GLY A 114 3.07 -2.95 -12.33
N ALA A 115 3.83 -3.77 -11.60
CA ALA A 115 4.21 -5.11 -12.02
C ALA A 115 3.01 -6.06 -12.15
N LEU A 116 2.06 -6.03 -11.21
CA LEU A 116 0.83 -6.83 -11.29
C LEU A 116 0.00 -6.47 -12.53
N PHE A 117 -0.17 -5.19 -12.85
CA PHE A 117 -0.87 -4.79 -14.06
C PHE A 117 -0.12 -5.18 -15.33
N LEU A 118 1.23 -5.16 -15.33
CA LEU A 118 2.02 -5.69 -16.45
C LEU A 118 1.80 -7.19 -16.62
N VAL A 119 1.92 -7.97 -15.55
CA VAL A 119 1.71 -9.43 -15.57
C VAL A 119 0.30 -9.76 -16.08
N VAL A 120 -0.73 -9.09 -15.55
CA VAL A 120 -2.12 -9.30 -16.00
C VAL A 120 -2.32 -8.83 -17.44
N GLY A 121 -1.64 -7.76 -17.86
CA GLY A 121 -1.66 -7.32 -19.25
C GLY A 121 -1.05 -8.36 -20.21
N MET A 122 0.05 -9.00 -19.82
CA MET A 122 0.71 -10.03 -20.62
C MET A 122 -0.19 -11.26 -20.87
N ILE A 123 -0.94 -11.71 -19.88
CA ILE A 123 -1.89 -12.80 -20.10
C ILE A 123 -3.11 -12.32 -20.88
N TYR A 124 -3.59 -11.11 -20.65
CA TYR A 124 -4.71 -10.52 -21.38
C TYR A 124 -4.41 -10.39 -22.89
N GLU A 125 -3.20 -10.00 -23.29
CA GLU A 125 -2.80 -9.93 -24.70
C GLU A 125 -2.89 -11.29 -25.41
N ARG A 126 -2.79 -12.39 -24.66
CA ARG A 126 -2.87 -13.76 -25.19
C ARG A 126 -4.30 -14.33 -25.17
N THR A 127 -5.09 -13.93 -24.19
CA THR A 127 -6.41 -14.56 -23.92
C THR A 127 -7.59 -13.67 -24.28
N HIS A 128 -7.38 -12.34 -24.31
CA HIS A 128 -8.42 -11.32 -24.52
C HIS A 128 -9.60 -11.39 -23.52
N THR A 129 -9.40 -12.06 -22.36
CA THR A 129 -10.36 -12.06 -21.26
C THR A 129 -9.73 -11.56 -19.97
N GLN A 130 -10.56 -10.99 -19.11
CA GLN A 130 -10.16 -10.53 -17.77
C GLN A 130 -10.89 -11.33 -16.67
N GLU A 131 -11.82 -12.22 -17.05
CA GLU A 131 -12.63 -12.97 -16.11
C GLU A 131 -11.80 -14.08 -15.44
N ILE A 132 -11.75 -14.07 -14.10
CA ILE A 132 -10.99 -15.08 -13.33
C ILE A 132 -11.50 -16.50 -13.62
N VAL A 133 -12.80 -16.63 -13.89
CA VAL A 133 -13.43 -17.93 -14.17
C VAL A 133 -12.95 -18.56 -15.48
N ASP A 134 -12.41 -17.76 -16.40
CA ASP A 134 -11.90 -18.25 -17.69
C ASP A 134 -10.51 -18.87 -17.58
N TYR A 135 -9.84 -18.68 -16.47
CA TYR A 135 -8.53 -19.24 -16.18
C TYR A 135 -8.65 -20.54 -15.37
N GLY A 136 -7.53 -21.17 -15.11
CA GLY A 136 -7.36 -22.38 -14.32
C GLY A 136 -6.22 -23.22 -14.90
N GLY A 137 -5.32 -23.68 -14.05
CA GLY A 137 -4.19 -24.51 -14.47
C GLY A 137 -3.12 -23.79 -15.30
N VAL A 138 -3.07 -22.45 -15.28
CA VAL A 138 -2.10 -21.64 -16.06
C VAL A 138 -0.65 -22.00 -15.73
N ILE A 139 -0.38 -22.48 -14.52
CA ILE A 139 0.97 -22.91 -14.10
C ILE A 139 1.54 -24.02 -15.00
N HIS A 140 0.70 -24.84 -15.63
CA HIS A 140 1.15 -25.92 -16.50
C HIS A 140 1.60 -25.45 -17.88
N THR A 141 1.07 -24.33 -18.35
CA THR A 141 1.39 -23.76 -19.70
C THR A 141 2.33 -22.58 -19.61
N MET A 142 2.24 -21.77 -18.55
CA MET A 142 3.01 -20.55 -18.37
C MET A 142 3.72 -20.54 -17.01
N PRO A 143 4.75 -21.37 -16.78
CA PRO A 143 5.44 -21.44 -15.48
C PRO A 143 6.17 -20.14 -15.09
N LEU A 144 6.84 -19.44 -16.02
CA LEU A 144 7.51 -18.17 -15.72
C LEU A 144 6.51 -17.07 -15.34
N PHE A 145 5.40 -16.97 -16.09
CA PHE A 145 4.30 -16.09 -15.74
C PHE A 145 3.81 -16.37 -14.31
N SER A 146 3.63 -17.64 -13.98
CA SER A 146 3.13 -18.07 -12.67
C SER A 146 4.08 -17.67 -11.54
N VAL A 147 5.38 -17.78 -11.74
CA VAL A 147 6.39 -17.33 -10.77
C VAL A 147 6.26 -15.83 -10.52
N PHE A 148 6.17 -15.01 -11.56
CA PHE A 148 6.04 -13.55 -11.38
C PHE A 148 4.69 -13.16 -10.77
N LEU A 149 3.59 -13.80 -11.16
CA LEU A 149 2.27 -13.53 -10.57
C LEU A 149 2.26 -13.84 -9.07
N VAL A 150 2.78 -15.00 -8.67
CA VAL A 150 2.90 -15.38 -7.25
C VAL A 150 3.81 -14.40 -6.51
N PHE A 151 4.98 -14.11 -7.06
CA PHE A 151 5.96 -13.23 -6.44
C PHE A 151 5.38 -11.83 -6.14
N PHE A 152 4.80 -11.17 -7.15
CA PHE A 152 4.21 -9.84 -6.94
C PHE A 152 2.92 -9.87 -6.11
N SER A 153 2.17 -10.96 -6.15
CA SER A 153 1.03 -11.16 -5.26
C SER A 153 1.48 -11.26 -3.79
N MET A 154 2.56 -12.01 -3.50
CA MET A 154 3.14 -12.09 -2.16
C MET A 154 3.68 -10.72 -1.70
N ALA A 155 4.28 -9.96 -2.59
CA ALA A 155 4.73 -8.60 -2.29
C ALA A 155 3.56 -7.66 -1.98
N SER A 156 2.44 -7.81 -2.68
CA SER A 156 1.22 -7.04 -2.44
C SER A 156 0.53 -7.42 -1.12
N VAL A 157 0.61 -8.68 -0.70
CA VAL A 157 0.10 -9.13 0.61
C VAL A 157 0.95 -8.61 1.78
N GLY A 158 2.18 -8.15 1.50
CA GLY A 158 3.10 -7.71 2.54
C GLY A 158 3.88 -8.87 3.19
N LEU A 159 4.38 -9.82 2.39
CA LEU A 159 5.24 -10.87 2.90
C LEU A 159 6.55 -10.29 3.45
N PRO A 160 6.98 -10.65 4.68
CA PRO A 160 8.27 -10.22 5.22
C PRO A 160 9.44 -10.53 4.28
N GLY A 161 10.34 -9.56 4.09
CA GLY A 161 11.42 -9.64 3.11
C GLY A 161 11.08 -9.03 1.74
N LEU A 162 9.81 -8.67 1.48
CA LEU A 162 9.37 -7.92 0.32
C LEU A 162 8.95 -6.50 0.70
N ASN A 163 8.99 -5.60 -0.24
CA ASN A 163 8.83 -4.17 -0.01
C ASN A 163 7.46 -3.77 0.58
N GLY A 164 6.37 -4.46 0.20
CA GLY A 164 5.02 -4.18 0.73
C GLY A 164 4.96 -4.22 2.25
N PHE A 165 5.63 -5.21 2.86
CA PHE A 165 5.69 -5.37 4.31
C PHE A 165 6.27 -4.13 5.03
N VAL A 166 7.37 -3.58 4.53
CA VAL A 166 8.05 -2.46 5.18
C VAL A 166 7.15 -1.23 5.30
N GLY A 167 6.48 -0.86 4.21
CA GLY A 167 5.63 0.33 4.20
C GLY A 167 4.37 0.16 5.05
N GLU A 168 3.68 -0.97 4.92
CA GLU A 168 2.44 -1.22 5.64
C GLU A 168 2.66 -1.36 7.16
N VAL A 169 3.70 -2.10 7.56
CA VAL A 169 4.01 -2.25 8.99
C VAL A 169 4.38 -0.91 9.62
N LEU A 170 5.20 -0.09 8.96
CA LEU A 170 5.52 1.24 9.49
C LEU A 170 4.30 2.15 9.58
N ALA A 171 3.41 2.11 8.59
CA ALA A 171 2.16 2.87 8.62
C ALA A 171 1.24 2.40 9.76
N MET A 172 1.10 1.08 9.94
CA MET A 172 0.31 0.49 11.05
C MET A 172 0.90 0.83 12.42
N VAL A 173 2.23 0.73 12.58
CA VAL A 173 2.91 1.10 13.84
C VAL A 173 2.74 2.60 14.11
N GLY A 174 2.87 3.45 13.08
CA GLY A 174 2.61 4.87 13.20
C GLY A 174 1.18 5.16 13.66
N ALA A 175 0.20 4.53 13.05
CA ALA A 175 -1.20 4.66 13.43
C ALA A 175 -1.49 4.12 14.85
N ALA A 176 -0.91 2.98 15.22
CA ALA A 176 -1.06 2.39 16.55
C ALA A 176 -0.49 3.27 17.68
N ARG A 177 0.55 4.06 17.39
CA ARG A 177 1.09 5.04 18.33
C ARG A 177 0.15 6.21 18.59
N VAL A 178 -0.72 6.55 17.64
CA VAL A 178 -1.78 7.55 17.83
C VAL A 178 -2.94 6.94 18.61
N ASN A 179 -3.42 5.79 18.16
CA ASN A 179 -4.46 5.02 18.83
C ASN A 179 -4.30 3.54 18.44
N ILE A 180 -4.22 2.67 19.45
CA ILE A 180 -4.04 1.22 19.25
C ILE A 180 -5.11 0.60 18.34
N TRP A 181 -6.34 1.10 18.38
CA TRP A 181 -7.44 0.61 17.55
C TRP A 181 -7.22 0.88 16.07
N TYR A 182 -6.55 1.98 15.70
CA TYR A 182 -6.20 2.27 14.31
C TYR A 182 -5.24 1.21 13.76
N GLY A 183 -4.23 0.83 14.56
CA GLY A 183 -3.31 -0.25 14.20
C GLY A 183 -4.01 -1.61 14.07
N ILE A 184 -4.91 -1.96 15.00
CA ILE A 184 -5.65 -3.23 14.98
C ILE A 184 -6.56 -3.31 13.75
N ILE A 185 -7.31 -2.26 13.44
CA ILE A 185 -8.19 -2.23 12.26
C ILE A 185 -7.35 -2.32 10.98
N ALA A 186 -6.24 -1.57 10.90
CA ALA A 186 -5.35 -1.67 9.75
C ALA A 186 -4.74 -3.07 9.61
N ALA A 187 -4.33 -3.73 10.70
CA ALA A 187 -3.82 -5.10 10.67
C ALA A 187 -4.85 -6.12 10.13
N ALA A 188 -6.14 -5.93 10.41
CA ALA A 188 -7.19 -6.75 9.82
C ALA A 188 -7.22 -6.63 8.27
N GLY A 189 -6.85 -5.47 7.73
CA GLY A 189 -6.73 -5.26 6.29
C GLY A 189 -5.67 -6.15 5.64
N VAL A 190 -4.55 -6.46 6.33
CA VAL A 190 -3.52 -7.39 5.82
C VAL A 190 -4.09 -8.79 5.65
N ILE A 191 -4.92 -9.25 6.59
CA ILE A 191 -5.58 -10.56 6.52
C ILE A 191 -6.52 -10.60 5.30
N ILE A 192 -7.31 -9.54 5.10
CA ILE A 192 -8.21 -9.41 3.96
C ILE A 192 -7.39 -9.40 2.65
N ALA A 193 -6.26 -8.70 2.61
CA ALA A 193 -5.36 -8.67 1.46
C ALA A 193 -4.83 -10.06 1.11
N ALA A 194 -4.40 -10.83 2.11
CA ALA A 194 -3.97 -12.21 1.93
C ALA A 194 -5.09 -13.07 1.32
N ILE A 195 -6.32 -12.95 1.82
CA ILE A 195 -7.46 -13.74 1.35
C ILE A 195 -7.72 -13.49 -0.14
N TYR A 196 -7.93 -12.22 -0.57
CA TYR A 196 -8.29 -11.96 -1.96
C TYR A 196 -7.16 -12.24 -2.94
N MET A 197 -5.89 -11.96 -2.55
CA MET A 197 -4.75 -12.21 -3.43
C MET A 197 -4.46 -13.70 -3.59
N LEU A 198 -4.40 -14.45 -2.49
CA LEU A 198 -4.18 -15.89 -2.56
C LEU A 198 -5.31 -16.60 -3.27
N TRP A 199 -6.55 -16.16 -3.08
CA TRP A 199 -7.69 -16.71 -3.78
C TRP A 199 -7.64 -16.43 -5.29
N MET A 200 -7.22 -15.22 -5.70
CA MET A 200 -6.96 -14.92 -7.12
C MET A 200 -5.88 -15.83 -7.69
N VAL A 201 -4.73 -15.94 -7.02
CA VAL A 201 -3.61 -16.79 -7.43
C VAL A 201 -4.06 -18.24 -7.56
N GLN A 202 -4.80 -18.78 -6.58
CA GLN A 202 -5.32 -20.14 -6.59
C GLN A 202 -6.22 -20.38 -7.81
N ARG A 203 -7.12 -19.48 -8.11
CA ARG A 203 -8.09 -19.65 -9.20
C ARG A 203 -7.49 -19.50 -10.58
N VAL A 204 -6.49 -18.63 -10.74
CA VAL A 204 -5.82 -18.39 -12.02
C VAL A 204 -4.78 -19.47 -12.31
N LEU A 205 -3.92 -19.78 -11.36
CA LEU A 205 -2.75 -20.63 -11.60
C LEU A 205 -2.99 -22.10 -11.37
N PHE A 206 -3.77 -22.44 -10.33
CA PHE A 206 -3.93 -23.82 -9.90
C PHE A 206 -5.27 -24.38 -10.37
N GLY A 207 -5.41 -25.70 -10.25
CA GLY A 207 -6.58 -26.45 -10.70
C GLY A 207 -6.35 -27.20 -12.02
N PRO A 208 -7.38 -27.87 -12.52
CA PRO A 208 -7.26 -28.67 -13.72
C PRO A 208 -7.17 -27.79 -14.98
N LEU A 209 -6.29 -28.18 -15.89
CA LEU A 209 -6.15 -27.56 -17.21
C LEU A 209 -7.29 -28.03 -18.15
N VAL A 210 -8.48 -27.47 -17.96
CA VAL A 210 -9.68 -27.87 -18.70
C VAL A 210 -9.93 -26.97 -19.91
N LYS A 211 -9.65 -25.69 -19.79
CA LYS A 211 -9.98 -24.68 -20.81
C LYS A 211 -9.03 -24.75 -22.01
N ASP A 212 -9.57 -24.93 -23.21
CA ASP A 212 -8.75 -25.03 -24.44
C ASP A 212 -7.95 -23.74 -24.71
N MET A 213 -8.50 -22.58 -24.36
CA MET A 213 -7.81 -21.29 -24.43
C MET A 213 -6.50 -21.30 -23.62
N VAL A 214 -6.47 -21.93 -22.44
CA VAL A 214 -5.30 -21.98 -21.56
C VAL A 214 -4.26 -23.00 -22.05
N LYS A 215 -4.70 -24.11 -22.68
CA LYS A 215 -3.81 -25.19 -23.15
C LYS A 215 -2.82 -24.73 -24.23
N GLY A 216 -3.19 -23.72 -25.03
CA GLY A 216 -2.37 -23.20 -26.13
C GLY A 216 -1.52 -21.97 -25.80
N LEU A 217 -1.46 -21.54 -24.54
CA LEU A 217 -0.73 -20.34 -24.15
C LEU A 217 0.77 -20.56 -24.20
N ASN A 218 1.48 -19.63 -24.85
CA ASN A 218 2.94 -19.52 -24.79
C ASN A 218 3.35 -18.72 -23.54
N ASP A 219 4.40 -19.16 -22.85
CA ASP A 219 4.96 -18.48 -21.69
C ASP A 219 5.55 -17.11 -22.04
N LEU A 220 6.07 -16.41 -21.05
CA LEU A 220 6.65 -15.08 -21.20
C LEU A 220 7.82 -15.08 -22.18
N SER A 221 7.82 -14.10 -23.07
CA SER A 221 8.94 -13.80 -23.95
C SER A 221 10.11 -13.19 -23.17
N LEU A 222 11.33 -13.26 -23.73
CA LEU A 222 12.51 -12.63 -23.13
C LEU A 222 12.29 -11.12 -22.85
N ARG A 223 11.61 -10.42 -23.74
CA ARG A 223 11.28 -8.99 -23.57
C ARG A 223 10.42 -8.76 -22.34
N GLU A 224 9.41 -9.58 -22.11
CA GLU A 224 8.51 -9.48 -20.93
C GLU A 224 9.27 -9.76 -19.64
N VAL A 225 10.12 -10.76 -19.63
CA VAL A 225 10.98 -11.10 -18.49
C VAL A 225 11.94 -9.94 -18.16
N VAL A 226 12.59 -9.35 -19.16
CA VAL A 226 13.51 -8.20 -18.98
C VAL A 226 12.79 -7.00 -18.36
N VAL A 227 11.49 -6.82 -18.61
CA VAL A 227 10.70 -5.76 -17.98
C VAL A 227 10.35 -6.08 -16.52
N LEU A 228 10.08 -7.35 -16.19
CA LEU A 228 9.65 -7.75 -14.84
C LEU A 228 10.82 -7.93 -13.87
N VAL A 229 11.99 -8.38 -14.32
CA VAL A 229 13.16 -8.64 -13.48
C VAL A 229 13.61 -7.40 -12.67
N PRO A 230 13.76 -6.20 -13.28
CA PRO A 230 14.11 -5.01 -12.50
C PRO A 230 13.09 -4.67 -11.41
N LEU A 231 11.80 -4.86 -11.68
CA LEU A 231 10.74 -4.62 -10.70
C LEU A 231 10.82 -5.63 -9.56
N ALA A 232 11.10 -6.90 -9.87
CA ALA A 232 11.33 -7.94 -8.86
C ALA A 232 12.58 -7.64 -8.02
N PHE A 233 13.67 -7.19 -8.64
CA PHE A 233 14.88 -6.76 -7.93
C PHE A 233 14.57 -5.64 -6.93
N TRP A 234 13.90 -4.57 -7.36
CA TRP A 234 13.55 -3.47 -6.48
C TRP A 234 12.58 -3.87 -5.37
N THR A 235 11.67 -4.82 -5.64
CA THR A 235 10.76 -5.37 -4.63
C THR A 235 11.52 -6.06 -3.49
N VAL A 236 12.53 -6.86 -3.81
CA VAL A 236 13.38 -7.52 -2.81
C VAL A 236 14.31 -6.52 -2.13
N PHE A 237 14.96 -5.65 -2.92
CA PHE A 237 15.92 -4.68 -2.39
C PHE A 237 15.29 -3.76 -1.35
N LEU A 238 14.13 -3.17 -1.65
CA LEU A 238 13.39 -2.31 -0.72
C LEU A 238 12.80 -3.07 0.46
N GLY A 239 12.53 -4.36 0.30
CA GLY A 239 12.05 -5.22 1.37
C GLY A 239 13.11 -5.60 2.39
N VAL A 240 14.36 -5.78 1.93
CA VAL A 240 15.48 -6.21 2.77
C VAL A 240 16.33 -5.03 3.26
N TYR A 241 16.54 -4.02 2.41
CA TYR A 241 17.43 -2.90 2.70
C TYR A 241 16.81 -1.53 2.37
N PRO A 242 15.75 -1.11 3.09
CA PRO A 242 15.09 0.18 2.87
C PRO A 242 15.88 1.37 3.44
N GLN A 243 16.89 1.13 4.30
CA GLN A 243 17.59 2.17 5.06
C GLN A 243 18.13 3.33 4.20
N PRO A 244 18.77 3.12 3.03
CA PRO A 244 19.28 4.22 2.23
C PRO A 244 18.21 5.21 1.75
N PHE A 245 16.96 4.75 1.67
CA PHE A 245 15.83 5.61 1.32
C PHE A 245 15.36 6.43 2.51
N PHE A 246 15.32 5.84 3.70
CA PHE A 246 14.97 6.55 4.93
C PHE A 246 15.99 7.63 5.27
N ASP A 247 17.29 7.33 5.18
CA ASP A 247 18.35 8.28 5.46
C ASP A 247 18.26 9.55 4.60
N ARG A 248 17.78 9.43 3.36
CA ARG A 248 17.61 10.57 2.45
C ARG A 248 16.45 11.48 2.81
N ILE A 249 15.42 10.95 3.43
CA ILE A 249 14.20 11.73 3.77
C ILE A 249 14.15 12.13 5.24
N ASP A 250 15.01 11.56 6.10
CA ASP A 250 14.95 11.74 7.54
C ASP A 250 14.87 13.20 7.95
N VAL A 251 15.82 14.02 7.50
CA VAL A 251 15.87 15.47 7.83
C VAL A 251 14.57 16.17 7.38
N SER A 252 14.01 15.79 6.24
CA SER A 252 12.77 16.39 5.73
C SER A 252 11.56 15.98 6.57
N VAL A 253 11.50 14.69 6.97
CA VAL A 253 10.43 14.16 7.80
C VAL A 253 10.46 14.78 9.20
N GLN A 254 11.63 14.89 9.81
CA GLN A 254 11.78 15.52 11.14
C GLN A 254 11.31 16.99 11.10
N LYS A 255 11.81 17.78 10.15
CA LYS A 255 11.38 19.18 9.98
C LYS A 255 9.87 19.30 9.75
N TYR A 256 9.30 18.41 8.95
CA TYR A 256 7.88 18.37 8.67
C TYR A 256 7.06 18.12 9.96
N ILE A 257 7.45 17.14 10.76
CA ILE A 257 6.78 16.82 12.03
C ILE A 257 6.92 17.97 13.02
N GLU A 258 8.11 18.57 13.13
CA GLU A 258 8.33 19.74 13.98
C GLU A 258 7.46 20.92 13.56
N GLN A 259 7.35 21.20 12.26
CA GLN A 259 6.51 22.28 11.73
C GLN A 259 5.03 22.06 12.07
N ILE A 260 4.50 20.85 11.95
CA ILE A 260 3.12 20.56 12.32
C ILE A 260 2.92 20.71 13.83
N LYS A 261 3.81 20.15 14.64
CA LYS A 261 3.73 20.23 16.10
C LYS A 261 3.86 21.66 16.64
N SER A 262 4.72 22.49 16.04
CA SER A 262 4.92 23.86 16.50
C SER A 262 3.71 24.78 16.28
N GLN A 263 2.82 24.43 15.38
CA GLN A 263 1.61 25.20 15.06
C GLN A 263 0.36 24.74 15.82
N GLU A 264 0.53 23.87 16.79
CA GLU A 264 -0.57 23.26 17.51
C GLU A 264 -0.80 23.84 18.89
N PRO A 265 -1.79 24.73 19.05
CA PRO A 265 -2.12 25.27 20.38
C PRO A 265 -2.62 24.18 21.37
N ARG A 266 -3.16 23.07 20.85
CA ARG A 266 -3.71 21.99 21.68
C ARG A 266 -2.66 21.04 22.24
N PHE A 267 -1.60 20.72 21.50
CA PHE A 267 -0.49 19.91 22.05
C PHE A 267 0.20 20.60 23.18
N ALA A 268 0.41 21.91 23.09
CA ALA A 268 0.96 22.71 24.18
C ALA A 268 0.02 22.74 25.42
N GLN A 269 -1.28 22.77 25.22
CA GLN A 269 -2.26 22.72 26.30
C GLN A 269 -2.36 21.33 26.93
N ASP A 270 -2.29 20.24 26.14
CA ASP A 270 -2.33 18.88 26.68
C ASP A 270 -1.02 18.49 27.38
N GLU A 271 0.15 18.93 26.90
CA GLU A 271 1.41 18.78 27.67
C GLU A 271 1.37 19.54 28.99
N ASN A 272 0.79 20.73 28.99
CA ASN A 272 0.63 21.49 30.25
C ASN A 272 -0.39 20.86 31.17
N LYS A 273 -1.55 20.41 30.66
CA LYS A 273 -2.52 19.65 31.45
C LYS A 273 -1.94 18.36 32.03
N GLN A 274 -1.12 17.65 31.23
CA GLN A 274 -0.48 16.41 31.69
C GLN A 274 0.61 16.70 32.74
N LYS A 275 1.35 17.83 32.60
CA LYS A 275 2.29 18.30 33.63
C LYS A 275 1.54 18.70 34.93
N ASP A 276 0.43 19.41 34.79
CA ASP A 276 -0.42 19.80 35.93
C ASP A 276 -1.03 18.60 36.64
N LEU A 277 -1.53 17.61 35.87
CA LEU A 277 -2.07 16.35 36.42
C LEU A 277 -0.99 15.55 37.16
N LEU A 278 0.21 15.44 36.58
CA LEU A 278 1.35 14.76 37.22
C LEU A 278 1.81 15.50 38.48
N SER A 279 1.78 16.84 38.48
CA SER A 279 2.12 17.64 39.63
C SER A 279 1.06 17.51 40.75
N LEU A 280 -0.22 17.47 40.38
CA LEU A 280 -1.35 17.22 41.33
C LEU A 280 -1.32 15.82 41.94
N MET A 281 -0.81 14.84 41.19
CA MET A 281 -0.65 13.45 41.66
C MET A 281 0.67 13.21 42.39
N GLY A 282 1.52 14.22 42.58
CA GLY A 282 2.83 14.10 43.24
C GLY A 282 3.83 13.23 42.53
N LEU A 283 3.60 12.92 41.25
CA LEU A 283 4.47 12.07 40.42
C LEU A 283 5.48 12.91 39.64
N LYS A 284 6.77 12.75 39.95
CA LYS A 284 7.84 13.31 39.13
C LYS A 284 7.97 12.54 37.81
N LYS A 285 8.16 13.27 36.71
CA LYS A 285 8.41 12.70 35.38
C LYS A 285 9.56 11.68 35.44
N PRO A 286 9.43 10.47 34.91
CA PRO A 286 10.56 9.56 34.81
C PRO A 286 11.63 10.17 33.88
N GLU A 287 12.84 10.32 34.38
CA GLU A 287 14.02 10.92 33.70
C GLU A 287 14.52 10.10 32.49
N LEU A 288 13.75 9.11 32.03
CA LEU A 288 14.13 8.13 30.99
C LEU A 288 14.03 8.63 29.55
N LEU A 289 13.63 9.89 29.28
CA LEU A 289 13.45 10.41 27.92
C LEU A 289 14.32 11.65 27.58
N SER A 290 15.28 12.04 28.44
CA SER A 290 16.13 13.19 28.15
C SER A 290 17.51 12.82 27.56
N LYS A 291 17.76 11.54 27.30
CA LYS A 291 19.01 11.06 26.67
C LYS A 291 18.67 10.08 25.53
N ARG A 292 18.16 10.60 24.41
CA ARG A 292 18.40 10.03 23.08
C ARG A 292 18.03 11.05 22.02
#